data_e6c3ee4be34ae5133744b72ae33e95c9
#
_entry.id   e6c3ee4be34ae5133744b72ae33e95c9
#
_cell.length_a   1.000
_cell.length_b   1.000
_cell.length_c   1.000
_cell.angle_alpha   90.00
_cell.angle_beta   90.00
_cell.angle_gamma   90.00
#
_symmetry.space_group_name_H-M   'P 1'
#
loop_
_entity.id
_entity.type
_entity.pdbx_description
1 polymer ?
#
loop_
_entity_poly.entity_id
_entity_poly.type
_entity_poly.pdbx_seq_one_letter_code
_entity_poly.pdbx_strand_id
1 'polypeptide(L)'
;SNTHQWAMLNNERYSGVTIHVINQGVDVGPVLSVSKTKILMADTGFTLFTKLIQLGSALIAQLLPKIAKQGFDFSTPQDLSKRNFFLKNRRIDGKIDFNQKASSVHRFIQALNYRPFASPLGHSFIDAPLCIIEPIRVSVSKVAPASPSMPGTILKLDSECISIACLDKGIQIKKFWFENKLIEAVEGAAVAGMRIGQVI
;
A
#
# COMPACT_ATOMS: atom_id res chain seq x y z
N SER A 1 -5.94 13.47 2.80
CA SER A 1 -4.78 13.32 1.92
C SER A 1 -4.29 11.88 1.92
N ASN A 2 -3.51 11.48 0.91
CA ASN A 2 -2.98 10.11 0.75
C ASN A 2 -4.08 9.03 0.67
N THR A 3 -5.22 9.37 0.10
CA THR A 3 -6.41 8.50 0.01
C THR A 3 -6.14 7.16 -0.70
N HIS A 4 -5.20 7.14 -1.65
CA HIS A 4 -4.78 5.92 -2.35
C HIS A 4 -4.11 4.90 -1.41
N GLN A 5 -3.25 5.33 -0.48
CA GLN A 5 -2.67 4.43 0.52
C GLN A 5 -3.75 3.93 1.50
N TRP A 6 -4.66 4.81 1.94
CA TRP A 6 -5.79 4.41 2.78
C TRP A 6 -6.72 3.42 2.08
N ALA A 7 -6.97 3.58 0.78
CA ALA A 7 -7.73 2.60 0.01
C ALA A 7 -7.07 1.22 0.03
N MET A 8 -5.73 1.16 -0.09
CA MET A 8 -4.98 -0.11 0.04
C MET A 8 -5.08 -0.68 1.45
N LEU A 9 -4.87 0.13 2.49
CA LEU A 9 -4.92 -0.28 3.90
C LEU A 9 -6.31 -0.79 4.30
N ASN A 10 -7.36 -0.18 3.77
CA ASN A 10 -8.76 -0.59 3.99
C ASN A 10 -9.18 -1.76 3.09
N ASN A 11 -8.24 -2.35 2.34
CA ASN A 11 -8.50 -3.47 1.44
C ASN A 11 -9.57 -3.19 0.38
N GLU A 12 -9.64 -1.94 -0.10
CA GLU A 12 -10.52 -1.56 -1.20
C GLU A 12 -10.11 -2.25 -2.50
N ARG A 13 -11.08 -2.56 -3.34
CA ARG A 13 -10.82 -3.19 -4.65
C ARG A 13 -10.45 -2.18 -5.72
N TYR A 14 -10.88 -0.93 -5.55
CA TYR A 14 -10.72 0.15 -6.52
C TYR A 14 -10.24 1.40 -5.83
N SER A 15 -9.50 2.20 -6.57
CA SER A 15 -9.22 3.59 -6.27
C SER A 15 -9.59 4.44 -7.48
N GLY A 16 -9.60 5.77 -7.36
CA GLY A 16 -10.00 6.61 -8.47
C GLY A 16 -9.63 8.07 -8.30
N VAL A 17 -9.94 8.82 -9.33
CA VAL A 17 -9.79 10.26 -9.39
C VAL A 17 -11.16 10.88 -9.69
N THR A 18 -11.49 11.91 -8.95
CA THR A 18 -12.71 12.71 -9.14
C THR A 18 -12.31 14.13 -9.49
N ILE A 19 -12.91 14.67 -10.54
CA ILE A 19 -12.84 16.09 -10.89
C ILE A 19 -14.17 16.71 -10.51
N HIS A 20 -14.13 17.76 -9.70
CA HIS A 20 -15.30 18.46 -9.22
C HIS A 20 -15.10 19.98 -9.31
N VAL A 21 -16.18 20.73 -9.31
CA VAL A 21 -16.17 22.19 -9.28
C VAL A 21 -15.71 22.66 -7.90
N ILE A 22 -14.84 23.64 -7.83
CA ILE A 22 -14.42 24.24 -6.55
C ILE A 22 -15.55 25.17 -6.06
N ASN A 23 -15.92 25.01 -4.80
CA ASN A 23 -16.84 25.90 -4.09
C ASN A 23 -16.27 26.30 -2.73
N GLN A 24 -17.04 26.92 -1.85
CA GLN A 24 -16.59 27.41 -0.55
C GLN A 24 -16.17 26.29 0.44
N GLY A 25 -16.65 25.07 0.26
CA GLY A 25 -16.30 23.93 1.11
C GLY A 25 -15.15 23.09 0.53
N VAL A 26 -14.40 22.38 1.41
CA VAL A 26 -13.32 21.50 0.99
C VAL A 26 -13.89 20.23 0.37
N ASP A 27 -13.58 19.98 -0.90
CA ASP A 27 -13.95 18.77 -1.66
C ASP A 27 -15.47 18.44 -1.67
N VAL A 28 -16.35 19.46 -1.63
CA VAL A 28 -17.82 19.29 -1.59
C VAL A 28 -18.54 19.78 -2.85
N GLY A 29 -17.80 20.30 -3.82
CA GLY A 29 -18.39 20.80 -5.07
C GLY A 29 -18.96 19.67 -5.93
N PRO A 30 -19.88 20.01 -6.86
CA PRO A 30 -20.49 19.00 -7.73
C PRO A 30 -19.47 18.34 -8.64
N VAL A 31 -19.66 17.04 -8.86
CA VAL A 31 -18.73 16.18 -9.62
C VAL A 31 -18.94 16.39 -11.11
N LEU A 32 -17.86 16.65 -11.83
CA LEU A 32 -17.81 16.73 -13.28
C LEU A 32 -17.49 15.38 -13.94
N SER A 33 -16.57 14.64 -13.35
CA SER A 33 -16.18 13.33 -13.85
C SER A 33 -15.48 12.49 -12.79
N VAL A 34 -15.62 11.16 -12.92
CA VAL A 34 -14.94 10.17 -12.07
C VAL A 34 -14.31 9.11 -12.95
N SER A 35 -13.09 8.74 -12.64
CA SER A 35 -12.46 7.56 -13.26
C SER A 35 -11.87 6.65 -12.17
N LYS A 36 -12.04 5.34 -12.33
CA LYS A 36 -11.62 4.33 -11.36
C LYS A 36 -10.60 3.38 -11.96
N THR A 37 -9.69 2.91 -11.13
CA THR A 37 -8.74 1.84 -11.47
C THR A 37 -8.77 0.73 -10.42
N LYS A 38 -8.54 -0.51 -10.83
CA LYS A 38 -8.43 -1.64 -9.92
C LYS A 38 -7.11 -1.59 -9.18
N ILE A 39 -7.15 -1.84 -7.87
CA ILE A 39 -5.96 -2.02 -7.05
C ILE A 39 -5.52 -3.47 -7.20
N LEU A 40 -4.32 -3.69 -7.77
CA LEU A 40 -3.76 -5.01 -7.98
C LEU A 40 -2.93 -5.44 -6.76
N MET A 41 -2.72 -6.74 -6.60
CA MET A 41 -1.85 -7.29 -5.55
C MET A 41 -0.39 -6.81 -5.68
N ALA A 42 0.06 -6.56 -6.90
CA ALA A 42 1.41 -6.06 -7.17
C ALA A 42 1.56 -4.54 -6.98
N ASP A 43 0.46 -3.80 -6.80
CA ASP A 43 0.55 -2.36 -6.61
C ASP A 43 1.19 -2.01 -5.27
N THR A 44 2.10 -1.06 -5.30
CA THR A 44 2.62 -0.37 -4.12
C THR A 44 1.91 0.97 -3.95
N GLY A 45 2.07 1.62 -2.80
CA GLY A 45 1.56 2.98 -2.59
C GLY A 45 2.03 3.92 -3.69
N PHE A 46 3.31 3.82 -4.09
CA PHE A 46 3.88 4.64 -5.16
C PHE A 46 3.32 4.31 -6.55
N THR A 47 3.23 3.03 -6.92
CA THR A 47 2.71 2.66 -8.25
C THR A 47 1.24 2.99 -8.41
N LEU A 48 0.44 2.81 -7.37
CA LEU A 48 -0.96 3.23 -7.38
C LEU A 48 -1.08 4.76 -7.51
N PHE A 49 -0.27 5.52 -6.78
CA PHE A 49 -0.22 6.98 -6.93
C PHE A 49 0.08 7.40 -8.37
N THR A 50 1.09 6.80 -9.01
CA THR A 50 1.45 7.07 -10.40
C THR A 50 0.32 6.75 -11.37
N LYS A 51 -0.36 5.61 -11.18
CA LYS A 51 -1.56 5.25 -11.97
C LYS A 51 -2.66 6.30 -11.84
N LEU A 52 -2.91 6.80 -10.64
CA LEU A 52 -3.95 7.81 -10.40
C LEU A 52 -3.60 9.16 -11.03
N ILE A 53 -2.32 9.56 -11.02
CA ILE A 53 -1.88 10.77 -11.73
C ILE A 53 -2.13 10.64 -13.23
N GLN A 54 -1.73 9.53 -13.85
CA GLN A 54 -1.96 9.28 -15.26
C GLN A 54 -3.46 9.28 -15.60
N LEU A 55 -4.26 8.62 -14.76
CA LEU A 55 -5.70 8.56 -14.91
C LEU A 55 -6.33 9.96 -14.82
N GLY A 56 -5.90 10.77 -13.85
CA GLY A 56 -6.37 12.14 -13.66
C GLY A 56 -6.01 13.06 -14.84
N SER A 57 -4.78 12.95 -15.32
CA SER A 57 -4.31 13.74 -16.48
C SER A 57 -5.13 13.42 -17.76
N ALA A 58 -5.38 12.12 -18.00
CA ALA A 58 -6.21 11.70 -19.11
C ALA A 58 -7.66 12.19 -18.98
N LEU A 59 -8.20 12.10 -17.74
CA LEU A 59 -9.58 12.55 -17.46
C LEU A 59 -9.73 14.05 -17.66
N ILE A 60 -8.76 14.86 -17.24
CA ILE A 60 -8.77 16.33 -17.48
C ILE A 60 -8.72 16.62 -18.98
N ALA A 61 -7.83 15.98 -19.73
CA ALA A 61 -7.70 16.18 -21.17
C ALA A 61 -9.01 15.88 -21.91
N GLN A 62 -9.74 14.84 -21.50
CA GLN A 62 -11.07 14.52 -22.06
C GLN A 62 -12.16 15.50 -21.63
N LEU A 63 -12.04 16.08 -20.44
CA LEU A 63 -13.07 16.93 -19.85
C LEU A 63 -13.00 18.36 -20.36
N LEU A 64 -11.81 18.91 -20.64
CA LEU A 64 -11.62 20.29 -21.06
C LEU A 64 -12.46 20.72 -22.27
N PRO A 65 -12.52 19.96 -23.39
CA PRO A 65 -13.37 20.31 -24.53
C PRO A 65 -14.87 20.36 -24.17
N LYS A 66 -15.32 19.50 -23.25
CA LYS A 66 -16.69 19.47 -22.78
C LYS A 66 -17.02 20.70 -21.93
N ILE A 67 -16.11 21.07 -21.03
CA ILE A 67 -16.24 22.28 -20.20
C ILE A 67 -16.27 23.52 -21.09
N ALA A 68 -15.40 23.60 -22.09
CA ALA A 68 -15.37 24.73 -23.02
C ALA A 68 -16.68 24.92 -23.81
N LYS A 69 -17.37 23.81 -24.12
CA LYS A 69 -18.63 23.83 -24.88
C LYS A 69 -19.88 24.04 -24.00
N GLN A 70 -19.93 23.49 -22.79
CA GLN A 70 -21.14 23.36 -21.97
C GLN A 70 -20.99 23.98 -20.56
N GLY A 71 -19.83 24.60 -20.23
CA GLY A 71 -19.61 25.06 -18.87
C GLY A 71 -19.62 23.88 -17.88
N PHE A 72 -20.25 24.08 -16.74
CA PHE A 72 -20.37 23.09 -15.65
C PHE A 72 -21.78 22.50 -15.51
N ASP A 73 -22.70 22.75 -16.46
CA ASP A 73 -24.10 22.37 -16.39
C ASP A 73 -24.34 20.85 -16.32
N PHE A 74 -23.35 20.06 -16.69
CA PHE A 74 -23.39 18.59 -16.61
C PHE A 74 -22.88 18.04 -15.29
N SER A 75 -22.59 18.88 -14.29
CA SER A 75 -22.09 18.45 -12.99
C SER A 75 -23.19 17.78 -12.15
N THR A 76 -22.78 16.83 -11.29
CA THR A 76 -23.70 16.09 -10.41
C THR A 76 -23.38 16.38 -8.95
N PRO A 77 -24.37 16.72 -8.10
CA PRO A 77 -24.16 16.92 -6.68
C PRO A 77 -23.54 15.68 -6.00
N GLN A 78 -22.71 15.91 -4.99
CA GLN A 78 -22.14 14.81 -4.18
C GLN A 78 -23.10 14.43 -3.04
N ASP A 79 -23.16 13.13 -2.76
CA ASP A 79 -23.79 12.62 -1.54
C ASP A 79 -22.82 12.73 -0.37
N LEU A 80 -22.89 13.82 0.37
CA LEU A 80 -21.99 14.12 1.47
C LEU A 80 -22.18 13.20 2.69
N SER A 81 -23.27 12.43 2.77
CA SER A 81 -23.49 11.45 3.83
C SER A 81 -22.50 10.29 3.77
N LYS A 82 -21.93 10.02 2.60
CA LYS A 82 -20.92 8.97 2.33
C LYS A 82 -19.48 9.44 2.52
N ARG A 83 -19.29 10.67 2.98
CA ARG A 83 -17.98 11.28 3.07
C ARG A 83 -17.17 10.71 4.24
N ASN A 84 -15.94 10.31 3.96
CA ASN A 84 -14.96 9.91 4.96
C ASN A 84 -13.73 10.82 4.94
N PHE A 85 -13.17 11.08 6.11
CA PHE A 85 -11.98 11.92 6.27
C PHE A 85 -10.80 11.10 6.76
N PHE A 86 -9.66 11.28 6.09
CA PHE A 86 -8.36 10.80 6.57
C PHE A 86 -7.48 12.00 6.89
N LEU A 87 -7.11 12.13 8.16
CA LEU A 87 -6.30 13.26 8.63
C LEU A 87 -4.92 13.26 7.97
N LYS A 88 -4.45 14.42 7.55
CA LYS A 88 -3.17 14.59 6.85
C LYS A 88 -1.97 14.15 7.70
N ASN A 89 -2.03 14.38 9.01
CA ASN A 89 -0.91 14.16 9.93
C ASN A 89 -0.95 12.80 10.62
N ARG A 90 -1.84 11.90 10.23
CA ARG A 90 -1.90 10.57 10.81
C ARG A 90 -0.79 9.71 10.22
N ARG A 91 0.31 9.59 10.95
CA ARG A 91 1.30 8.54 10.68
C ARG A 91 0.77 7.21 11.16
N ILE A 92 1.15 6.15 10.46
CA ILE A 92 0.86 4.78 10.82
C ILE A 92 2.09 4.25 11.55
N ASP A 93 1.88 3.53 12.66
CA ASP A 93 2.92 2.65 13.18
C ASP A 93 3.23 1.62 12.09
N GLY A 94 4.43 1.65 11.59
CA GLY A 94 4.88 0.81 10.49
C GLY A 94 5.29 -0.60 10.93
N LYS A 95 5.24 -0.93 12.22
CA LYS A 95 5.58 -2.28 12.71
C LYS A 95 4.62 -3.30 12.09
N ILE A 96 5.18 -4.34 11.48
CA ILE A 96 4.40 -5.39 10.86
C ILE A 96 3.86 -6.33 11.93
N ASP A 97 2.54 -6.49 11.95
CA ASP A 97 1.84 -7.48 12.77
C ASP A 97 1.60 -8.75 11.93
N PHE A 98 2.41 -9.77 12.16
CA PHE A 98 2.25 -11.08 11.51
C PHE A 98 1.03 -11.86 12.02
N ASN A 99 0.42 -11.44 13.12
CA ASN A 99 -0.82 -12.03 13.66
C ASN A 99 -2.06 -11.58 12.85
N GLN A 100 -1.89 -11.49 11.54
CA GLN A 100 -2.88 -11.16 10.53
C GLN A 100 -2.82 -12.18 9.40
N LYS A 101 -3.84 -12.20 8.52
CA LYS A 101 -3.77 -12.98 7.29
C LYS A 101 -2.62 -12.50 6.40
N ALA A 102 -1.93 -13.41 5.73
CA ALA A 102 -0.81 -13.08 4.86
C ALA A 102 -1.18 -12.04 3.77
N SER A 103 -2.42 -12.08 3.27
CA SER A 103 -2.91 -11.07 2.32
C SER A 103 -3.02 -9.67 2.92
N SER A 104 -3.38 -9.56 4.20
CA SER A 104 -3.45 -8.28 4.93
C SER A 104 -2.05 -7.73 5.21
N VAL A 105 -1.14 -8.59 5.68
CA VAL A 105 0.28 -8.24 5.88
C VAL A 105 0.91 -7.76 4.57
N HIS A 106 0.71 -8.50 3.49
CA HIS A 106 1.17 -8.11 2.16
C HIS A 106 0.62 -6.73 1.75
N ARG A 107 -0.68 -6.52 1.91
CA ARG A 107 -1.33 -5.26 1.57
C ARG A 107 -0.80 -4.09 2.40
N PHE A 108 -0.56 -4.30 3.69
CA PHE A 108 0.03 -3.31 4.58
C PHE A 108 1.43 -2.88 4.10
N ILE A 109 2.31 -3.84 3.83
CA ILE A 109 3.66 -3.58 3.31
C ILE A 109 3.60 -2.82 1.98
N GLN A 110 2.75 -3.27 1.05
CA GLN A 110 2.63 -2.64 -0.26
C GLN A 110 2.06 -1.21 -0.17
N ALA A 111 1.08 -0.96 0.70
CA ALA A 111 0.50 0.37 0.88
C ALA A 111 1.53 1.39 1.38
N LEU A 112 2.45 0.98 2.25
CA LEU A 112 3.50 1.82 2.80
C LEU A 112 4.78 1.85 1.94
N ASN A 113 4.90 0.96 0.95
CA ASN A 113 6.04 0.95 0.03
C ASN A 113 5.94 2.09 -0.99
N TYR A 114 6.78 3.09 -0.81
CA TYR A 114 6.88 4.29 -1.65
C TYR A 114 8.28 4.45 -2.26
N ARG A 115 9.14 3.46 -2.07
CA ARG A 115 10.54 3.51 -2.51
C ARG A 115 10.66 3.76 -4.03
N PRO A 116 11.63 4.59 -4.44
CA PRO A 116 12.73 5.16 -3.64
C PRO A 116 12.37 6.41 -2.80
N PHE A 117 11.14 6.88 -2.84
CA PHE A 117 10.71 8.07 -2.12
C PHE A 117 10.25 7.75 -0.69
N ALA A 118 10.17 8.77 0.15
CA ALA A 118 9.57 8.64 1.47
C ALA A 118 8.05 8.47 1.37
N SER A 119 7.50 7.52 2.11
CA SER A 119 6.06 7.34 2.19
C SER A 119 5.42 8.41 3.07
N PRO A 120 4.35 9.06 2.61
CA PRO A 120 3.64 10.06 3.41
C PRO A 120 3.05 9.53 4.72
N LEU A 121 2.71 8.24 4.79
CA LEU A 121 2.12 7.60 5.97
C LEU A 121 3.14 6.88 6.86
N GLY A 122 4.40 6.84 6.47
CA GLY A 122 5.46 6.07 7.11
C GLY A 122 5.85 4.82 6.31
N HIS A 123 6.80 4.06 6.82
CA HIS A 123 7.30 2.83 6.19
C HIS A 123 6.93 1.62 7.03
N SER A 124 6.64 0.49 6.38
CA SER A 124 6.49 -0.78 7.08
C SER A 124 7.87 -1.30 7.51
N PHE A 125 7.96 -1.92 8.67
CA PHE A 125 9.21 -2.48 9.15
C PHE A 125 9.01 -3.74 9.99
N ILE A 126 10.06 -4.55 10.02
CA ILE A 126 10.24 -5.67 10.93
C ILE A 126 11.18 -5.20 12.03
N ASP A 127 10.75 -5.34 13.27
CA ASP A 127 11.55 -5.11 14.46
C ASP A 127 12.31 -6.42 14.76
N ALA A 128 13.45 -6.58 14.10
CA ALA A 128 14.26 -7.77 14.17
C ALA A 128 15.31 -7.70 15.31
N PRO A 129 15.94 -8.81 15.71
CA PRO A 129 16.79 -8.86 16.89
C PRO A 129 17.95 -7.87 16.92
N LEU A 130 18.55 -7.58 15.77
CA LEU A 130 19.71 -6.68 15.70
C LEU A 130 19.38 -5.30 15.14
N CYS A 131 18.32 -5.17 14.34
CA CYS A 131 17.95 -3.88 13.76
C CYS A 131 16.51 -3.86 13.25
N ILE A 132 16.01 -2.67 12.97
CA ILE A 132 14.76 -2.45 12.23
C ILE A 132 15.07 -2.54 10.73
N ILE A 133 14.31 -3.35 9.99
CA ILE A 133 14.51 -3.57 8.56
C ILE A 133 13.20 -3.49 7.78
N GLU A 134 13.21 -2.85 6.61
CA GLU A 134 12.03 -2.63 5.78
C GLU A 134 11.91 -3.68 4.66
N PRO A 135 10.86 -4.54 4.65
CA PRO A 135 10.61 -5.46 3.56
C PRO A 135 10.06 -4.73 2.32
N ILE A 136 10.62 -4.99 1.15
CA ILE A 136 10.27 -4.28 -0.09
C ILE A 136 9.59 -5.19 -1.12
N ARG A 137 10.23 -6.28 -1.52
CA ARG A 137 9.67 -7.22 -2.48
C ARG A 137 9.05 -8.39 -1.75
N VAL A 138 7.72 -8.34 -1.59
CA VAL A 138 6.97 -9.32 -0.84
C VAL A 138 5.92 -10.01 -1.71
N SER A 139 5.61 -11.25 -1.36
CA SER A 139 4.52 -12.02 -1.95
C SER A 139 3.89 -12.95 -0.91
N VAL A 140 2.63 -13.31 -1.13
CA VAL A 140 1.96 -14.31 -0.28
C VAL A 140 2.37 -15.70 -0.75
N SER A 141 2.73 -16.58 0.17
CA SER A 141 3.00 -18.00 -0.14
C SER A 141 1.75 -18.65 -0.75
N LYS A 142 1.96 -19.49 -1.76
CA LYS A 142 0.86 -20.24 -2.39
C LYS A 142 0.35 -21.36 -1.48
N VAL A 143 1.17 -21.83 -0.57
CA VAL A 143 0.91 -22.97 0.32
C VAL A 143 0.91 -22.50 1.76
N ALA A 144 0.01 -23.04 2.56
CA ALA A 144 0.04 -22.87 4.01
C ALA A 144 1.29 -23.56 4.59
N PRO A 145 1.80 -23.14 5.76
CA PRO A 145 2.87 -23.85 6.46
C PRO A 145 2.49 -25.33 6.64
N ALA A 146 3.45 -26.22 6.48
CA ALA A 146 3.26 -27.66 6.65
C ALA A 146 2.89 -28.06 8.10
N SER A 147 3.17 -27.20 9.05
CA SER A 147 2.81 -27.36 10.48
C SER A 147 2.24 -26.05 11.01
N PRO A 148 1.34 -26.10 12.01
CA PRO A 148 0.90 -24.91 12.72
C PRO A 148 2.12 -24.21 13.30
N SER A 149 2.42 -23.02 12.82
CA SER A 149 3.53 -22.20 13.31
C SER A 149 2.96 -20.92 13.90
N MET A 150 3.54 -20.43 14.98
CA MET A 150 3.15 -19.14 15.54
C MET A 150 3.38 -18.04 14.48
N PRO A 151 2.44 -17.09 14.31
CA PRO A 151 2.67 -15.92 13.48
C PRO A 151 3.98 -15.21 13.86
N GLY A 152 4.73 -14.77 12.85
CA GLY A 152 6.07 -14.22 13.04
C GLY A 152 7.20 -15.24 13.01
N THR A 153 6.94 -16.56 13.01
CA THR A 153 7.99 -17.58 12.91
C THR A 153 8.64 -17.54 11.53
N ILE A 154 9.97 -17.53 11.50
CA ILE A 154 10.76 -17.67 10.28
C ILE A 154 10.75 -19.14 9.85
N LEU A 155 10.00 -19.43 8.80
CA LEU A 155 9.77 -20.79 8.30
C LEU A 155 10.89 -21.27 7.37
N LYS A 156 11.45 -20.36 6.61
CA LYS A 156 12.44 -20.63 5.57
C LYS A 156 13.37 -19.44 5.39
N LEU A 157 14.63 -19.73 5.16
CA LEU A 157 15.68 -18.77 4.81
C LEU A 157 16.57 -19.42 3.77
N ASP A 158 16.53 -18.93 2.54
CA ASP A 158 17.39 -19.39 1.46
C ASP A 158 17.84 -18.22 0.56
N SER A 159 18.57 -18.54 -0.51
CA SER A 159 19.11 -17.55 -1.44
C SER A 159 18.02 -16.72 -2.15
N GLU A 160 16.77 -17.19 -2.20
CA GLU A 160 15.69 -16.52 -2.93
C GLU A 160 14.81 -15.67 -2.04
N CYS A 161 14.51 -16.13 -0.82
CA CYS A 161 13.57 -15.43 0.05
C CYS A 161 13.67 -15.85 1.52
N ILE A 162 13.14 -14.98 2.39
CA ILE A 162 12.71 -15.33 3.74
C ILE A 162 11.21 -15.60 3.71
N SER A 163 10.77 -16.71 4.31
CA SER A 163 9.35 -16.99 4.51
C SER A 163 9.02 -16.88 6.00
N ILE A 164 7.99 -16.07 6.31
CA ILE A 164 7.54 -15.79 7.68
C ILE A 164 6.08 -16.20 7.80
N ALA A 165 5.73 -16.89 8.88
CA ALA A 165 4.37 -17.34 9.14
C ALA A 165 3.43 -16.16 9.43
N CYS A 166 2.23 -16.22 8.88
CA CYS A 166 1.08 -15.41 9.25
C CYS A 166 -0.05 -16.34 9.74
N LEU A 167 -1.22 -15.80 10.05
CA LEU A 167 -2.34 -16.59 10.58
C LEU A 167 -2.79 -17.75 9.66
N ASP A 168 -2.73 -17.56 8.35
CA ASP A 168 -3.26 -18.53 7.36
C ASP A 168 -2.20 -19.11 6.44
N LYS A 169 -1.19 -18.30 6.10
CA LYS A 169 -0.14 -18.64 5.12
C LYS A 169 1.17 -17.97 5.55
N GLY A 170 2.21 -18.14 4.74
CA GLY A 170 3.44 -17.38 4.89
C GLY A 170 3.47 -16.15 3.98
N ILE A 171 4.24 -15.15 4.40
CA ILE A 171 4.69 -14.09 3.52
C ILE A 171 6.13 -14.36 3.13
N GLN A 172 6.45 -14.18 1.85
CA GLN A 172 7.80 -14.34 1.30
C GLN A 172 8.38 -12.97 1.01
N ILE A 173 9.56 -12.71 1.55
CA ILE A 173 10.30 -11.46 1.37
C ILE A 173 11.55 -11.77 0.56
N LYS A 174 11.69 -11.13 -0.59
CA LYS A 174 12.83 -11.32 -1.49
C LYS A 174 13.90 -10.26 -1.32
N LYS A 175 13.49 -9.03 -0.96
CA LYS A 175 14.41 -7.91 -0.78
C LYS A 175 14.00 -7.03 0.39
N PHE A 176 15.02 -6.41 0.99
CA PHE A 176 14.86 -5.42 2.04
C PHE A 176 15.45 -4.08 1.61
N TRP A 177 14.97 -3.02 2.25
CA TRP A 177 15.60 -1.72 2.24
C TRP A 177 16.29 -1.49 3.58
N PHE A 178 17.59 -1.30 3.54
CA PHE A 178 18.41 -1.09 4.71
C PHE A 178 19.54 -0.08 4.38
N GLU A 179 19.79 0.90 5.25
CA GLU A 179 20.83 1.93 5.07
C GLU A 179 20.83 2.56 3.67
N ASN A 180 19.63 2.93 3.17
CA ASN A 180 19.44 3.51 1.84
C ASN A 180 19.83 2.60 0.65
N LYS A 181 19.91 1.30 0.86
CA LYS A 181 20.21 0.30 -0.17
C LYS A 181 19.14 -0.77 -0.24
N LEU A 182 18.95 -1.30 -1.44
CA LEU A 182 18.15 -2.50 -1.66
C LEU A 182 19.08 -3.71 -1.54
N ILE A 183 18.81 -4.56 -0.56
CA ILE A 183 19.61 -5.77 -0.26
C ILE A 183 18.77 -7.03 -0.48
N GLU A 184 19.44 -8.15 -0.74
CA GLU A 184 18.79 -9.45 -0.92
C GLU A 184 18.30 -10.02 0.43
N ALA A 185 17.37 -10.97 0.36
CA ALA A 185 16.75 -11.57 1.55
C ALA A 185 17.77 -12.15 2.54
N VAL A 186 18.77 -12.87 2.03
CA VAL A 186 19.81 -13.49 2.86
C VAL A 186 20.68 -12.46 3.57
N GLU A 187 21.10 -11.42 2.85
CA GLU A 187 21.86 -10.31 3.42
C GLU A 187 21.05 -9.58 4.50
N GLY A 188 19.77 -9.29 4.21
CA GLY A 188 18.86 -8.68 5.17
C GLY A 188 18.66 -9.53 6.42
N ALA A 189 18.52 -10.84 6.27
CA ALA A 189 18.44 -11.76 7.40
C ALA A 189 19.70 -11.77 8.26
N ALA A 190 20.87 -11.78 7.64
CA ALA A 190 22.15 -11.77 8.34
C ALA A 190 22.33 -10.48 9.15
N VAL A 191 22.09 -9.31 8.52
CA VAL A 191 22.15 -8.00 9.18
C VAL A 191 21.16 -7.90 10.33
N ALA A 192 19.96 -8.41 10.15
CA ALA A 192 18.88 -8.34 11.14
C ALA A 192 18.97 -9.44 12.22
N GLY A 193 19.89 -10.40 12.12
CA GLY A 193 20.04 -11.48 13.07
C GLY A 193 18.91 -12.50 13.03
N MET A 194 18.25 -12.67 11.89
CA MET A 194 17.11 -13.55 11.71
C MET A 194 17.56 -15.01 11.51
N ARG A 195 16.89 -15.97 12.17
CA ARG A 195 17.19 -17.41 12.07
C ARG A 195 15.92 -18.23 11.89
N ILE A 196 16.03 -19.37 11.19
CA ILE A 196 14.91 -20.32 11.03
C ILE A 196 14.42 -20.77 12.41
N GLY A 197 13.08 -20.81 12.57
CA GLY A 197 12.41 -21.18 13.82
C GLY A 197 12.27 -20.03 14.83
N GLN A 198 12.92 -18.90 14.61
CA GLN A 198 12.79 -17.71 15.45
C GLN A 198 11.44 -17.01 15.19
N VAL A 199 10.84 -16.47 16.24
CA VAL A 199 9.65 -15.59 16.18
C VAL A 199 10.10 -14.13 16.26
N ILE A 200 9.61 -13.30 15.36
CA ILE A 200 9.92 -11.86 15.25
C ILE A 200 8.67 -11.01 15.33
#